data_d4d403d0417259e773adb2b3517f4855
#
_entry.id   d4d403d0417259e773adb2b3517f4855
#
_cell.length_a   1.000
_cell.length_b   1.000
_cell.length_c   1.000
_cell.angle_alpha   90.00
_cell.angle_beta   90.00
_cell.angle_gamma   90.00
#
_symmetry.space_group_name_H-M   'P 1'
#
loop_
_entity.id
_entity.type
_entity.pdbx_description
1 polymer ?
#
loop_
_entity_poly.entity_id
_entity_poly.type
_entity_poly.pdbx_seq_one_letter_code
_entity_poly.pdbx_strand_id
1 'polypeptide(L)'
;SYHFQRVTERALDTMTNDGWGNPVKPVGLIASSFRPSDDATTFQFLIPSNFFAVSSLRKAAEILTEVNNRPELAKECTDLAGEVETALRKYATYHHPKYGPIYAFEVDGFGNHLLMDDANVPSLIALPYLGDVDINDPIYQNTRRFVWSEDNPYFFKGTAGEGIGGPHIGYDMIWPMSICLLYTSDAADDLT
;
A
#
# COMPACT_ATOMS: atom_id res chain seq x y z
N SER A 1 13.73 -6.05 -15.58
CA SER A 1 14.13 -5.74 -14.18
C SER A 1 14.67 -4.32 -14.09
N TYR A 2 14.33 -3.62 -13.04
CA TYR A 2 14.83 -2.29 -12.74
C TYR A 2 16.07 -2.40 -11.84
N HIS A 3 17.10 -1.60 -12.09
CA HIS A 3 18.33 -1.55 -11.29
C HIS A 3 18.56 -0.12 -10.85
N PHE A 4 18.75 0.09 -9.55
CA PHE A 4 19.08 1.39 -9.00
C PHE A 4 19.98 1.24 -7.77
N GLN A 5 21.18 1.81 -7.86
CA GLN A 5 22.15 1.84 -6.78
C GLN A 5 22.81 3.21 -6.72
N ARG A 6 22.99 3.74 -5.52
CA ARG A 6 23.76 4.97 -5.25
C ARG A 6 24.56 4.83 -3.97
N VAL A 7 25.60 5.62 -3.84
CA VAL A 7 26.35 5.76 -2.58
C VAL A 7 25.53 6.65 -1.65
N THR A 8 25.21 6.15 -0.48
CA THR A 8 24.37 6.82 0.51
C THR A 8 24.71 6.33 1.92
N GLU A 9 24.44 7.16 2.94
CA GLU A 9 24.55 6.79 4.35
C GLU A 9 23.27 6.11 4.87
N ARG A 10 22.14 6.22 4.14
CA ARG A 10 20.85 5.65 4.51
C ARG A 10 20.58 4.40 3.67
N ALA A 11 20.44 3.27 4.33
CA ALA A 11 20.19 1.98 3.65
C ALA A 11 18.94 1.97 2.76
N LEU A 12 17.91 2.77 3.10
CA LEU A 12 16.66 2.84 2.34
C LEU A 12 16.72 3.77 1.11
N ASP A 13 17.79 4.54 0.94
CA ASP A 13 17.95 5.42 -0.23
C ASP A 13 18.40 4.71 -1.50
N THR A 14 18.65 3.41 -1.42
CA THR A 14 19.11 2.58 -2.54
C THR A 14 18.46 1.20 -2.44
N MET A 15 18.31 0.54 -3.58
CA MET A 15 17.74 -0.82 -3.58
C MET A 15 18.72 -1.80 -2.96
N THR A 16 18.21 -2.79 -2.22
CA THR A 16 18.95 -3.93 -1.68
C THR A 16 19.57 -4.78 -2.79
N ASN A 17 20.39 -5.75 -2.42
CA ASN A 17 20.98 -6.72 -3.34
C ASN A 17 21.68 -6.04 -4.51
N ASP A 18 22.66 -5.19 -4.20
CA ASP A 18 23.47 -4.43 -5.18
C ASP A 18 22.62 -3.66 -6.22
N GLY A 19 21.50 -3.11 -5.79
CA GLY A 19 20.61 -2.31 -6.64
C GLY A 19 19.56 -3.09 -7.44
N TRP A 20 19.49 -4.41 -7.27
CA TRP A 20 18.50 -5.24 -7.96
C TRP A 20 17.21 -5.46 -7.17
N GLY A 21 17.21 -5.12 -5.88
CA GLY A 21 16.14 -5.42 -4.95
C GLY A 21 16.09 -6.90 -4.54
N ASN A 22 15.27 -7.20 -3.55
CA ASN A 22 15.09 -8.58 -3.12
C ASN A 22 14.30 -9.38 -4.17
N PRO A 23 14.54 -10.69 -4.29
CA PRO A 23 13.84 -11.55 -5.23
C PRO A 23 12.32 -11.52 -5.02
N VAL A 24 11.57 -11.51 -6.12
CA VAL A 24 10.12 -11.65 -6.11
C VAL A 24 9.69 -12.80 -7.01
N LYS A 25 8.61 -13.47 -6.64
CA LYS A 25 7.94 -14.44 -7.50
C LYS A 25 6.86 -13.73 -8.31
N PRO A 26 6.93 -13.74 -9.66
CA PRO A 26 5.87 -13.16 -10.50
C PRO A 26 4.52 -13.84 -10.22
N VAL A 27 3.55 -13.08 -9.71
CA VAL A 27 2.24 -13.59 -9.27
C VAL A 27 1.07 -12.73 -9.79
N GLY A 28 1.33 -11.80 -10.71
CA GLY A 28 0.33 -10.87 -11.24
C GLY A 28 0.24 -9.55 -10.47
N LEU A 29 1.10 -9.34 -9.46
CA LEU A 29 1.24 -8.04 -8.79
C LEU A 29 2.27 -7.16 -9.50
N ILE A 30 2.08 -5.84 -9.42
CA ILE A 30 2.99 -4.83 -9.96
C ILE A 30 4.09 -4.57 -8.94
N ALA A 31 5.35 -4.71 -9.38
CA ALA A 31 6.51 -4.47 -8.54
C ALA A 31 6.83 -2.96 -8.43
N SER A 32 7.15 -2.51 -7.24
CA SER A 32 7.66 -1.17 -6.93
C SER A 32 9.05 -1.28 -6.32
N SER A 33 10.00 -0.54 -6.87
CA SER A 33 11.37 -0.47 -6.32
C SER A 33 11.45 0.41 -5.08
N PHE A 34 10.60 1.43 -5.02
CA PHE A 34 10.52 2.40 -3.93
C PHE A 34 9.08 2.57 -3.46
N ARG A 35 8.95 2.95 -2.20
CA ARG A 35 7.72 3.40 -1.56
C ARG A 35 7.38 4.83 -1.97
N PRO A 36 6.17 5.32 -1.74
CA PRO A 36 5.83 6.74 -1.94
C PRO A 36 6.71 7.71 -1.12
N SER A 37 7.32 7.24 -0.04
CA SER A 37 8.27 7.98 0.79
C SER A 37 9.68 8.10 0.20
N ASP A 38 9.94 7.57 -1.00
CA ASP A 38 11.27 7.40 -1.60
C ASP A 38 12.17 6.37 -0.90
N ASP A 39 11.68 5.63 0.07
CA ASP A 39 12.40 4.52 0.68
C ASP A 39 12.31 3.26 -0.19
N ALA A 40 13.41 2.54 -0.34
CA ALA A 40 13.44 1.28 -1.06
C ALA A 40 12.52 0.23 -0.40
N THR A 41 11.76 -0.50 -1.22
CA THR A 41 10.93 -1.61 -0.74
C THR A 41 11.78 -2.76 -0.23
N THR A 42 11.35 -3.41 0.84
CA THR A 42 11.92 -4.67 1.31
C THR A 42 11.43 -5.82 0.46
N PHE A 43 10.12 -5.92 0.25
CA PHE A 43 9.49 -6.83 -0.71
C PHE A 43 8.83 -6.00 -1.80
N GLN A 44 9.16 -6.27 -3.06
CA GLN A 44 8.84 -5.34 -4.15
C GLN A 44 7.35 -5.25 -4.52
N PHE A 45 6.47 -6.10 -3.99
CA PHE A 45 5.03 -5.94 -4.17
C PHE A 45 4.44 -5.10 -3.04
N LEU A 46 4.40 -3.79 -3.24
CA LEU A 46 3.78 -2.83 -2.32
C LEU A 46 2.25 -2.91 -2.47
N ILE A 47 1.59 -3.46 -1.46
CA ILE A 47 0.16 -3.79 -1.53
C ILE A 47 -0.75 -2.56 -1.67
N PRO A 48 -0.59 -1.46 -0.88
CA PRO A 48 -1.43 -0.29 -1.07
C PRO A 48 -1.30 0.31 -2.48
N SER A 49 -0.11 0.31 -3.06
CA SER A 49 0.08 0.79 -4.44
C SER A 49 -0.57 -0.12 -5.48
N ASN A 50 -0.64 -1.42 -5.24
CA ASN A 50 -1.35 -2.35 -6.12
C ASN A 50 -2.87 -2.15 -6.07
N PHE A 51 -3.46 -1.88 -4.91
CA PHE A 51 -4.86 -1.47 -4.80
C PHE A 51 -5.13 -0.15 -5.54
N PHE A 52 -4.27 0.85 -5.34
CA PHE A 52 -4.37 2.11 -6.04
C PHE A 52 -4.22 1.96 -7.57
N ALA A 53 -3.37 1.04 -8.03
CA ALA A 53 -3.25 0.74 -9.45
C ALA A 53 -4.54 0.15 -10.03
N VAL A 54 -5.21 -0.77 -9.34
CA VAL A 54 -6.50 -1.33 -9.77
C VAL A 54 -7.56 -0.22 -9.92
N SER A 55 -7.73 0.61 -8.88
CA SER A 55 -8.65 1.75 -8.91
C SER A 55 -8.34 2.72 -10.07
N SER A 56 -7.07 3.11 -10.21
CA SER A 56 -6.62 4.04 -11.25
C SER A 56 -6.81 3.48 -12.67
N LEU A 57 -6.51 2.21 -12.90
CA LEU A 57 -6.70 1.57 -14.21
C LEU A 57 -8.18 1.50 -14.60
N ARG A 58 -9.07 1.23 -13.65
CA ARG A 58 -10.52 1.26 -13.90
C ARG A 58 -11.00 2.65 -14.30
N LYS A 59 -10.60 3.69 -13.55
CA LYS A 59 -10.93 5.08 -13.87
C LYS A 59 -10.33 5.53 -15.20
N ALA A 60 -9.11 5.09 -15.52
CA ALA A 60 -8.50 5.34 -16.82
C ALA A 60 -9.29 4.67 -17.96
N ALA A 61 -9.78 3.45 -17.77
CA ALA A 61 -10.61 2.76 -18.76
C ALA A 61 -11.93 3.51 -19.04
N GLU A 62 -12.58 4.06 -18.04
CA GLU A 62 -13.76 4.91 -18.19
C GLU A 62 -13.46 6.15 -19.04
N ILE A 63 -12.40 6.89 -18.72
CA ILE A 63 -11.97 8.08 -19.49
C ILE A 63 -11.62 7.72 -20.93
N LEU A 64 -10.90 6.61 -21.13
CA LEU A 64 -10.53 6.14 -22.45
C LEU A 64 -11.74 5.75 -23.31
N THR A 65 -12.77 5.23 -22.68
CA THR A 65 -14.02 4.86 -23.35
C THR A 65 -14.89 6.09 -23.65
N GLU A 66 -15.17 6.88 -22.63
CA GLU A 66 -16.18 7.94 -22.70
C GLU A 66 -15.68 9.23 -23.35
N VAL A 67 -14.42 9.57 -23.13
CA VAL A 67 -13.84 10.84 -23.58
C VAL A 67 -12.93 10.65 -24.81
N ASN A 68 -12.05 9.67 -24.77
CA ASN A 68 -11.00 9.52 -25.78
C ASN A 68 -11.37 8.59 -26.93
N ASN A 69 -12.48 7.85 -26.83
CA ASN A 69 -12.93 6.86 -27.82
C ASN A 69 -11.81 5.84 -28.19
N ARG A 70 -11.14 5.29 -27.16
CA ARG A 70 -10.04 4.32 -27.30
C ARG A 70 -10.39 2.98 -26.59
N PRO A 71 -11.40 2.24 -27.12
CA PRO A 71 -11.95 1.06 -26.44
C PRO A 71 -10.93 -0.09 -26.28
N GLU A 72 -9.98 -0.23 -27.19
CA GLU A 72 -8.94 -1.26 -27.10
C GLU A 72 -8.02 -1.01 -25.90
N LEU A 73 -7.55 0.25 -25.74
CA LEU A 73 -6.70 0.61 -24.62
C LEU A 73 -7.47 0.58 -23.27
N ALA A 74 -8.75 0.94 -23.29
CA ALA A 74 -9.65 0.79 -22.14
C ALA A 74 -9.75 -0.68 -21.71
N LYS A 75 -9.86 -1.58 -22.67
CA LYS A 75 -9.86 -3.03 -22.40
C LYS A 75 -8.55 -3.50 -21.79
N GLU A 76 -7.40 -3.07 -22.30
CA GLU A 76 -6.09 -3.40 -21.72
C GLU A 76 -5.99 -2.95 -20.25
N CYS A 77 -6.46 -1.73 -19.93
CA CYS A 77 -6.51 -1.24 -18.56
C CYS A 77 -7.40 -2.11 -17.66
N THR A 78 -8.57 -2.51 -18.17
CA THR A 78 -9.51 -3.36 -17.41
C THR A 78 -8.95 -4.76 -17.19
N ASP A 79 -8.33 -5.35 -18.21
CA ASP A 79 -7.73 -6.69 -18.15
C ASP A 79 -6.58 -6.69 -17.11
N LEU A 80 -5.70 -5.70 -17.14
CA LEU A 80 -4.62 -5.56 -16.17
C LEU A 80 -5.16 -5.32 -14.75
N ALA A 81 -6.17 -4.48 -14.59
CA ALA A 81 -6.81 -4.26 -13.29
C ALA A 81 -7.36 -5.58 -12.72
N GLY A 82 -8.02 -6.41 -13.55
CA GLY A 82 -8.54 -7.72 -13.16
C GLY A 82 -7.44 -8.73 -12.77
N GLU A 83 -6.32 -8.72 -13.47
CA GLU A 83 -5.16 -9.56 -13.14
C GLU A 83 -4.59 -9.18 -11.76
N VAL A 84 -4.32 -7.89 -11.54
CA VAL A 84 -3.78 -7.38 -10.28
C VAL A 84 -4.74 -7.62 -9.13
N GLU A 85 -6.04 -7.38 -9.32
CA GLU A 85 -7.05 -7.64 -8.27
C GLU A 85 -7.10 -9.13 -7.89
N THR A 86 -7.03 -10.02 -8.87
CA THR A 86 -6.98 -11.46 -8.61
C THR A 86 -5.77 -11.84 -7.78
N ALA A 87 -4.62 -11.24 -8.09
CA ALA A 87 -3.39 -11.45 -7.33
C ALA A 87 -3.47 -10.87 -5.90
N LEU A 88 -4.06 -9.67 -5.73
CA LEU A 88 -4.29 -9.06 -4.43
C LEU A 88 -5.13 -9.97 -3.53
N ARG A 89 -6.25 -10.50 -4.03
CA ARG A 89 -7.11 -11.43 -3.27
C ARG A 89 -6.36 -12.65 -2.75
N LYS A 90 -5.32 -13.09 -3.45
CA LYS A 90 -4.56 -14.31 -3.12
C LYS A 90 -3.34 -14.05 -2.25
N TYR A 91 -2.66 -12.93 -2.42
CA TYR A 91 -1.34 -12.71 -1.85
C TYR A 91 -1.24 -11.53 -0.87
N ALA A 92 -2.24 -10.64 -0.84
CA ALA A 92 -2.16 -9.42 -0.04
C ALA A 92 -2.45 -9.64 1.46
N THR A 93 -3.07 -10.75 1.83
CA THR A 93 -3.59 -10.97 3.18
C THR A 93 -2.65 -11.84 4.01
N TYR A 94 -2.42 -11.44 5.26
CA TYR A 94 -1.74 -12.19 6.30
C TYR A 94 -2.70 -12.49 7.46
N HIS A 95 -2.63 -13.68 8.05
CA HIS A 95 -3.45 -14.03 9.20
C HIS A 95 -2.69 -13.70 10.50
N HIS A 96 -2.94 -12.51 11.03
CA HIS A 96 -2.29 -12.03 12.24
C HIS A 96 -2.91 -12.66 13.49
N PRO A 97 -2.11 -13.18 14.45
CA PRO A 97 -2.62 -13.89 15.62
C PRO A 97 -3.55 -13.06 16.53
N LYS A 98 -3.35 -11.75 16.58
CA LYS A 98 -4.14 -10.83 17.42
C LYS A 98 -5.32 -10.18 16.68
N TYR A 99 -5.16 -9.85 15.39
CA TYR A 99 -6.14 -9.08 14.62
C TYR A 99 -6.96 -9.92 13.65
N GLY A 100 -6.58 -11.19 13.40
CA GLY A 100 -7.15 -12.00 12.33
C GLY A 100 -6.57 -11.65 10.96
N PRO A 101 -7.31 -11.84 9.86
CA PRO A 101 -6.82 -11.49 8.53
C PRO A 101 -6.64 -9.97 8.40
N ILE A 102 -5.45 -9.55 7.98
CA ILE A 102 -5.06 -8.16 7.71
C ILE A 102 -4.37 -8.07 6.36
N TYR A 103 -4.39 -6.90 5.73
CA TYR A 103 -3.53 -6.64 4.57
C TYR A 103 -2.08 -6.43 5.02
N ALA A 104 -1.13 -7.06 4.33
CA ALA A 104 0.28 -6.79 4.48
C ALA A 104 0.65 -5.47 3.77
N PHE A 105 1.73 -4.82 4.20
CA PHE A 105 2.24 -3.63 3.51
C PHE A 105 3.02 -4.00 2.25
N GLU A 106 3.92 -4.98 2.36
CA GLU A 106 4.68 -5.52 1.24
C GLU A 106 4.67 -7.05 1.26
N VAL A 107 4.73 -7.66 0.07
CA VAL A 107 4.88 -9.12 -0.11
C VAL A 107 5.86 -9.42 -1.23
N ASP A 108 6.39 -10.65 -1.27
CA ASP A 108 7.34 -11.12 -2.28
C ASP A 108 6.78 -12.19 -3.24
N GLY A 109 5.57 -12.69 -2.98
CA GLY A 109 4.96 -13.79 -3.73
C GLY A 109 5.49 -15.19 -3.35
N PHE A 110 6.54 -15.31 -2.52
CA PHE A 110 7.02 -16.58 -1.97
C PHE A 110 6.34 -16.94 -0.64
N GLY A 111 5.60 -16.02 -0.05
CA GLY A 111 4.89 -16.19 1.23
C GLY A 111 5.44 -15.33 2.36
N ASN A 112 6.39 -14.44 2.08
CA ASN A 112 6.86 -13.47 3.07
C ASN A 112 6.00 -12.19 3.02
N HIS A 113 5.78 -11.62 4.21
CA HIS A 113 4.93 -10.45 4.42
C HIS A 113 5.67 -9.45 5.31
N LEU A 114 5.66 -8.18 4.94
CA LEU A 114 6.08 -7.09 5.80
C LEU A 114 4.84 -6.44 6.40
N LEU A 115 4.77 -6.46 7.73
CA LEU A 115 3.63 -5.97 8.50
C LEU A 115 3.99 -4.62 9.12
N MET A 116 3.50 -3.57 8.52
CA MET A 116 3.62 -2.17 8.96
C MET A 116 2.61 -1.32 8.18
N ASP A 117 2.55 -0.04 8.46
CA ASP A 117 2.06 0.98 7.54
C ASP A 117 3.00 2.17 7.56
N ASP A 118 3.01 2.93 6.48
CA ASP A 118 3.73 4.18 6.28
C ASP A 118 2.69 5.26 5.93
N ALA A 119 2.77 6.41 6.58
CA ALA A 119 1.81 7.48 6.37
C ALA A 119 1.85 8.13 4.97
N ASN A 120 2.88 7.85 4.16
CA ASN A 120 2.95 8.32 2.78
C ASN A 120 2.00 7.49 1.89
N VAL A 121 1.14 8.19 1.17
CA VAL A 121 0.09 7.55 0.35
C VAL A 121 0.60 7.18 -1.05
N PRO A 122 0.13 6.05 -1.60
CA PRO A 122 -0.85 5.12 -1.05
C PRO A 122 -0.33 4.30 0.13
N SER A 123 -1.14 4.22 1.20
CA SER A 123 -0.89 3.50 2.45
C SER A 123 -2.05 2.56 2.79
N LEU A 124 -1.87 1.66 3.76
CA LEU A 124 -2.95 0.75 4.17
C LEU A 124 -4.13 1.50 4.79
N ILE A 125 -3.86 2.55 5.59
CA ILE A 125 -4.93 3.38 6.18
C ILE A 125 -5.72 4.15 5.10
N ALA A 126 -5.13 4.43 3.94
CA ALA A 126 -5.74 5.15 2.83
C ALA A 126 -6.53 4.27 1.85
N LEU A 127 -6.62 2.96 2.05
CA LEU A 127 -7.26 2.03 1.11
C LEU A 127 -8.70 2.39 0.75
N PRO A 128 -9.58 2.83 1.67
CA PRO A 128 -10.93 3.23 1.29
C PRO A 128 -10.95 4.48 0.40
N TYR A 129 -9.99 5.37 0.58
CA TYR A 129 -9.91 6.62 -0.17
C TYR A 129 -9.27 6.44 -1.57
N LEU A 130 -8.23 5.63 -1.67
CA LEU A 130 -7.42 5.48 -2.89
C LEU A 130 -7.58 4.13 -3.59
N GLY A 131 -7.88 3.07 -2.86
CA GLY A 131 -7.86 1.70 -3.36
C GLY A 131 -9.22 1.09 -3.68
N ASP A 132 -10.30 1.85 -3.58
CA ASP A 132 -11.68 1.37 -3.75
C ASP A 132 -12.02 0.17 -2.82
N VAL A 133 -11.42 0.12 -1.63
CA VAL A 133 -11.73 -0.88 -0.60
C VAL A 133 -12.90 -0.37 0.24
N ASP A 134 -13.92 -1.20 0.43
CA ASP A 134 -15.04 -0.85 1.30
C ASP A 134 -14.55 -0.56 2.72
N ILE A 135 -14.97 0.56 3.29
CA ILE A 135 -14.64 0.92 4.67
C ILE A 135 -15.07 -0.18 5.66
N ASN A 136 -16.16 -0.89 5.36
CA ASN A 136 -16.70 -1.98 6.17
C ASN A 136 -16.10 -3.36 5.84
N ASP A 137 -15.13 -3.45 4.91
CA ASP A 137 -14.41 -4.70 4.64
C ASP A 137 -13.77 -5.22 5.94
N PRO A 138 -14.09 -6.45 6.37
CA PRO A 138 -13.57 -6.99 7.63
C PRO A 138 -12.04 -7.08 7.68
N ILE A 139 -11.38 -7.31 6.53
CA ILE A 139 -9.91 -7.36 6.45
C ILE A 139 -9.36 -5.96 6.61
N TYR A 140 -9.98 -4.96 5.98
CA TYR A 140 -9.59 -3.56 6.16
C TYR A 140 -9.78 -3.10 7.61
N GLN A 141 -10.92 -3.41 8.24
CA GLN A 141 -11.18 -3.05 9.64
C GLN A 141 -10.16 -3.70 10.60
N ASN A 142 -9.76 -4.92 10.35
CA ASN A 142 -8.67 -5.56 11.09
C ASN A 142 -7.33 -4.86 10.85
N THR A 143 -7.04 -4.54 9.57
CA THR A 143 -5.82 -3.82 9.17
C THR A 143 -5.77 -2.45 9.83
N ARG A 144 -6.87 -1.68 9.81
CA ARG A 144 -7.00 -0.37 10.48
C ARG A 144 -6.66 -0.45 11.96
N ARG A 145 -7.18 -1.48 12.68
CA ARG A 145 -6.86 -1.70 14.10
C ARG A 145 -5.39 -2.07 14.32
N PHE A 146 -4.80 -2.83 13.40
CA PHE A 146 -3.38 -3.18 13.46
C PHE A 146 -2.50 -1.95 13.22
N VAL A 147 -2.70 -1.21 12.13
CA VAL A 147 -1.82 -0.08 11.77
C VAL A 147 -1.93 1.09 12.75
N TRP A 148 -3.08 1.22 13.45
CA TRP A 148 -3.30 2.21 14.50
C TRP A 148 -3.07 1.63 15.90
N SER A 149 -1.98 0.90 16.07
CA SER A 149 -1.57 0.28 17.32
C SER A 149 -0.05 0.15 17.42
N GLU A 150 0.46 -0.12 18.62
CA GLU A 150 1.89 -0.35 18.88
C GLU A 150 2.46 -1.60 18.19
N ASP A 151 1.62 -2.46 17.60
CA ASP A 151 2.05 -3.57 16.78
C ASP A 151 2.51 -3.12 15.37
N ASN A 152 2.14 -1.91 14.94
CA ASN A 152 2.77 -1.23 13.80
C ASN A 152 4.01 -0.49 14.29
N PRO A 153 5.23 -0.82 13.81
CA PRO A 153 6.48 -0.23 14.28
C PRO A 153 6.60 1.28 14.02
N TYR A 154 5.72 1.85 13.18
CA TYR A 154 5.68 3.27 12.86
C TYR A 154 4.45 4.00 13.41
N PHE A 155 3.70 3.35 14.29
CA PHE A 155 2.70 4.03 15.09
C PHE A 155 3.36 4.65 16.33
N PHE A 156 3.15 5.94 16.53
CA PHE A 156 3.74 6.69 17.64
C PHE A 156 2.67 7.38 18.46
N LYS A 157 2.92 7.45 19.76
CA LYS A 157 2.03 8.08 20.73
C LYS A 157 2.80 9.01 21.63
N GLY A 158 2.40 10.27 21.68
CA GLY A 158 2.97 11.30 22.52
C GLY A 158 1.91 12.03 23.34
N THR A 159 2.33 13.02 24.10
CA THR A 159 1.43 13.84 24.94
C THR A 159 0.47 14.72 24.14
N ALA A 160 0.84 15.06 22.92
CA ALA A 160 0.04 15.93 22.03
C ALA A 160 -0.88 15.17 21.07
N GLY A 161 -0.64 13.87 20.88
CA GLY A 161 -1.43 13.05 19.94
C GLY A 161 -0.78 11.73 19.61
N GLU A 162 -1.44 10.98 18.74
CA GLU A 162 -0.97 9.70 18.21
C GLU A 162 -1.20 9.62 16.71
N GLY A 163 -0.42 8.80 16.01
CA GLY A 163 -0.53 8.62 14.58
C GLY A 163 0.58 7.79 13.97
N ILE A 164 0.50 7.58 12.66
CA ILE A 164 1.48 6.83 11.89
C ILE A 164 2.52 7.79 11.32
N GLY A 165 3.79 7.41 11.38
CA GLY A 165 4.90 8.06 10.71
C GLY A 165 5.43 7.20 9.57
N GLY A 166 6.71 6.93 9.57
CA GLY A 166 7.36 6.08 8.58
C GLY A 166 8.88 6.08 8.74
N PRO A 167 9.58 5.15 8.10
CA PRO A 167 11.03 5.06 8.23
C PRO A 167 11.75 6.26 7.61
N HIS A 168 11.13 6.96 6.67
CA HIS A 168 11.73 8.11 5.98
C HIS A 168 12.02 9.27 6.91
N ILE A 169 11.10 9.57 7.82
CA ILE A 169 11.21 10.70 8.76
C ILE A 169 11.81 10.31 10.12
N GLY A 170 11.93 9.00 10.39
CA GLY A 170 12.51 8.47 11.62
C GLY A 170 11.48 8.13 12.70
N TYR A 171 11.98 7.64 13.84
CA TYR A 171 11.16 7.26 14.98
C TYR A 171 10.59 8.50 15.70
N ASP A 172 9.46 8.27 16.38
CA ASP A 172 8.73 9.30 17.17
C ASP A 172 8.24 10.51 16.36
N MET A 173 8.19 10.38 15.04
CA MET A 173 7.70 11.40 14.12
C MET A 173 6.37 10.97 13.52
N ILE A 174 5.29 11.66 13.87
CA ILE A 174 3.96 11.44 13.30
C ILE A 174 3.83 12.27 12.01
N TRP A 175 3.37 11.62 10.95
CA TRP A 175 3.00 12.33 9.71
C TRP A 175 1.51 12.70 9.78
N PRO A 176 1.15 14.00 9.79
CA PRO A 176 -0.24 14.43 10.00
C PRO A 176 -1.25 13.87 8.99
N MET A 177 -0.80 13.50 7.80
CA MET A 177 -1.66 12.89 6.78
C MET A 177 -2.33 11.60 7.28
N SER A 178 -1.66 10.79 8.10
CA SER A 178 -2.24 9.57 8.66
C SER A 178 -3.48 9.86 9.52
N ILE A 179 -3.44 10.96 10.27
CA ILE A 179 -4.57 11.42 11.09
C ILE A 179 -5.73 11.86 10.19
N CYS A 180 -5.43 12.66 9.15
CA CYS A 180 -6.46 13.09 8.20
C CYS A 180 -7.15 11.90 7.54
N LEU A 181 -6.39 10.90 7.09
CA LEU A 181 -6.94 9.70 6.43
C LEU A 181 -7.78 8.85 7.39
N LEU A 182 -7.37 8.72 8.64
CA LEU A 182 -8.16 8.03 9.66
C LEU A 182 -9.54 8.66 9.82
N TYR A 183 -9.60 9.98 10.00
CA TYR A 183 -10.85 10.72 10.20
C TYR A 183 -11.68 10.87 8.92
N THR A 184 -11.06 10.93 7.75
CA THR A 184 -11.79 10.98 6.48
C THR A 184 -12.54 9.67 6.22
N SER A 185 -11.96 8.54 6.62
CA SER A 185 -12.64 7.26 6.54
C SER A 185 -13.78 7.12 7.56
N ASP A 186 -13.69 7.76 8.73
CA ASP A 186 -14.76 7.76 9.74
C ASP A 186 -15.93 8.70 9.35
N ALA A 187 -15.66 9.85 8.74
CA ALA A 187 -16.69 10.81 8.34
C ALA A 187 -17.64 10.29 7.25
N ALA A 188 -17.27 9.24 6.52
CA ALA A 188 -18.15 8.58 5.58
C ALA A 188 -19.30 7.82 6.27
N ASP A 189 -19.11 7.38 7.52
CA ASP A 189 -20.14 6.67 8.30
C ASP A 189 -21.16 7.64 8.92
N ASP A 190 -20.79 8.89 9.19
CA ASP A 190 -21.68 9.91 9.79
C ASP A 190 -22.66 10.56 8.79
N LEU A 191 -22.51 10.30 7.48
CA LEU A 191 -23.34 10.88 6.42
C LEU A 191 -24.38 9.89 5.85
N THR A 192 -24.50 8.70 6.39
CA THR A 192 -25.51 7.69 6.07
C THR A 192 -26.43 7.38 7.25
#